data_f3903b7ec44c706ea3e7291f8c75f931
#
_entry.id   f3903b7ec44c706ea3e7291f8c75f931
#
_cell.length_a   1.000
_cell.length_b   1.000
_cell.length_c   1.000
_cell.angle_alpha   90.00
_cell.angle_beta   90.00
_cell.angle_gamma   90.00
#
_symmetry.space_group_name_H-M   'P 1'
#
loop_
_entity.id
_entity.type
_entity.pdbx_description
1 polymer ?
#
loop_
_entity_poly.entity_id
_entity_poly.type
_entity_poly.pdbx_seq_one_letter_code
_entity_poly.pdbx_strand_id
1 'polypeptide(L)'
;HITPVWEAMSTTALVNAAINGLGIAVLPHRMILPALRQGLICTVKVEGLSFSRNFHIIHHKDKFLTTSAKRFITLCRDFETDYPLPCYNGLYE
;
A
#
# COMPACT_ATOMS: atom_id res chain seq x y z
N HIS A 1 5.57 -22.80 1.39
CA HIS A 1 4.73 -22.72 0.18
C HIS A 1 3.30 -22.38 0.60
N ILE A 2 2.76 -21.30 0.05
CA ILE A 2 1.40 -20.84 0.36
C ILE A 2 0.52 -21.11 -0.87
N THR A 3 -0.60 -21.78 -0.66
CA THR A 3 -1.60 -22.00 -1.71
C THR A 3 -2.71 -20.96 -1.51
N PRO A 4 -2.98 -20.08 -2.48
CA PRO A 4 -4.02 -19.08 -2.34
C PRO A 4 -5.40 -19.76 -2.36
N VAL A 5 -6.31 -19.28 -1.52
CA VAL A 5 -7.72 -19.70 -1.51
C VAL A 5 -8.47 -18.99 -2.64
N TRP A 6 -8.07 -17.77 -2.95
CA TRP A 6 -8.67 -16.95 -3.97
C TRP A 6 -7.68 -15.88 -4.45
N GLU A 7 -7.74 -15.55 -5.71
CA GLU A 7 -6.89 -14.55 -6.35
C GLU A 7 -7.75 -13.50 -7.08
N ALA A 8 -7.37 -12.25 -6.96
CA ALA A 8 -8.00 -11.16 -7.67
C ALA A 8 -6.98 -10.06 -7.99
N MET A 9 -7.19 -9.37 -9.08
CA MET A 9 -6.37 -8.23 -9.48
C MET A 9 -6.81 -6.92 -8.82
N SER A 10 -8.01 -6.88 -8.25
CA SER A 10 -8.55 -5.71 -7.56
C SER A 10 -8.22 -5.75 -6.08
N THR A 11 -7.48 -4.75 -5.59
CA THR A 11 -7.19 -4.59 -4.16
C THR A 11 -8.47 -4.42 -3.34
N THR A 12 -9.45 -3.68 -3.85
CA THR A 12 -10.75 -3.49 -3.19
C THR A 12 -11.49 -4.82 -3.01
N ALA A 13 -11.44 -5.69 -4.02
CA ALA A 13 -12.03 -7.02 -3.92
C ALA A 13 -11.35 -7.87 -2.83
N LEU A 14 -10.02 -7.79 -2.73
CA LEU A 14 -9.26 -8.49 -1.69
C LEU A 14 -9.57 -7.95 -0.29
N VAL A 15 -9.73 -6.64 -0.13
CA VAL A 15 -10.15 -6.04 1.15
C VAL A 15 -11.54 -6.56 1.55
N ASN A 16 -12.48 -6.54 0.62
CA ASN A 16 -13.84 -7.03 0.87
C ASN A 16 -13.88 -8.52 1.17
N ALA A 17 -13.05 -9.31 0.52
CA ALA A 17 -12.91 -10.73 0.83
C ALA A 17 -12.40 -10.96 2.26
N ALA A 18 -11.42 -10.20 2.70
CA ALA A 18 -10.91 -10.26 4.07
C ALA A 18 -11.97 -9.82 5.09
N ILE A 19 -12.73 -8.74 4.82
CA ILE A 19 -13.84 -8.28 5.66
C ILE A 19 -14.88 -9.38 5.84
N ASN A 20 -15.16 -10.13 4.78
CA ASN A 20 -16.12 -11.23 4.80
C ASN A 20 -15.55 -12.57 5.31
N GLY A 21 -14.34 -12.55 5.84
CA GLY A 21 -13.76 -13.71 6.49
C GLY A 21 -13.24 -14.81 5.54
N LEU A 22 -12.96 -14.47 4.28
CA LEU A 22 -12.47 -15.45 3.31
C LEU A 22 -11.07 -15.97 3.65
N GLY A 23 -10.30 -15.21 4.38
CA GLY A 23 -8.95 -15.57 4.80
C GLY A 23 -8.07 -14.38 5.12
N ILE A 24 -6.77 -14.58 5.03
CA ILE A 24 -5.75 -13.57 5.27
C ILE A 24 -5.28 -13.01 3.93
N ALA A 25 -5.21 -11.69 3.83
CA ALA A 25 -4.70 -11.00 2.65
C ALA A 25 -3.44 -10.19 2.96
N VAL A 26 -2.51 -10.16 2.00
CA VAL A 26 -1.32 -9.30 2.05
C VAL A 26 -1.60 -8.09 1.15
N LEU A 27 -1.78 -6.94 1.76
CA LEU A 27 -2.26 -5.74 1.09
C LEU A 27 -1.44 -4.51 1.48
N PRO A 28 -1.36 -3.50 0.62
CA PRO A 28 -0.74 -2.24 0.99
C PRO A 28 -1.47 -1.59 2.17
N HIS A 29 -0.71 -1.15 3.17
CA HIS A 29 -1.27 -0.60 4.40
C HIS A 29 -2.27 0.55 4.17
N ARG A 30 -1.95 1.46 3.26
CA ARG A 30 -2.83 2.60 2.93
C ARG A 30 -4.22 2.17 2.43
N MET A 31 -4.29 1.06 1.74
CA MET A 31 -5.53 0.56 1.15
C MET A 31 -6.48 -0.04 2.19
N ILE A 32 -5.94 -0.51 3.30
CA ILE A 32 -6.72 -1.15 4.37
C ILE A 32 -7.14 -0.17 5.48
N LEU A 33 -6.57 1.03 5.51
CA LEU A 33 -6.84 2.01 6.57
C LEU A 33 -8.33 2.28 6.83
N PRO A 34 -9.18 2.49 5.82
CA PRO A 34 -10.60 2.72 6.07
C PRO A 34 -11.28 1.56 6.78
N ALA A 35 -11.02 0.33 6.34
CA ALA A 35 -11.60 -0.88 6.95
C ALA A 35 -11.03 -1.14 8.36
N LEU A 36 -9.75 -0.84 8.57
CA LEU A 36 -9.10 -0.97 9.86
C LEU A 36 -9.67 0.03 10.88
N ARG A 37 -9.86 1.30 10.48
CA ARG A 37 -10.47 2.33 11.33
C ARG A 37 -11.91 2.02 11.74
N GLN A 38 -12.63 1.32 10.89
CA GLN A 38 -14.00 0.86 11.16
C GLN A 38 -14.05 -0.45 11.97
N GLY A 39 -12.89 -1.05 12.27
CA GLY A 39 -12.85 -2.30 13.02
C GLY A 39 -13.32 -3.53 12.23
N LEU A 40 -13.40 -3.45 10.91
CA LEU A 40 -13.86 -4.53 10.04
C LEU A 40 -12.80 -5.60 9.78
N ILE A 41 -11.54 -5.24 9.96
CA ILE A 41 -10.37 -6.11 9.81
C ILE A 41 -9.36 -5.80 10.91
N CYS A 42 -8.44 -6.72 11.13
CA CYS A 42 -7.28 -6.51 11.99
C CYS A 42 -5.99 -6.86 11.24
N THR A 43 -4.87 -6.33 11.71
CA THR A 43 -3.56 -6.68 11.18
C THR A 43 -2.96 -7.83 11.97
N VAL A 44 -2.27 -8.73 11.27
CA VAL A 44 -1.54 -9.84 11.87
C VAL A 44 -0.05 -9.61 11.66
N LYS A 45 0.70 -9.54 12.75
CA LYS A 45 2.15 -9.44 12.68
C LYS A 45 2.74 -10.83 12.49
N VAL A 46 3.56 -10.98 11.46
CA VAL A 46 4.29 -12.23 11.19
C VAL A 46 5.76 -11.99 11.47
N GLU A 47 6.33 -12.74 12.41
CA GLU A 47 7.75 -12.65 12.74
C GLU A 47 8.62 -13.05 11.55
N GLY A 48 9.71 -12.32 11.36
CA GLY A 48 10.65 -12.56 10.27
C GLY A 48 10.20 -12.09 8.90
N LEU A 49 8.99 -11.53 8.77
CA LEU A 49 8.51 -10.95 7.52
C LEU A 49 8.45 -9.43 7.63
N SER A 50 9.17 -8.76 6.75
CA SER A 50 9.11 -7.33 6.56
C SER A 50 8.83 -7.05 5.10
N PHE A 51 7.70 -6.42 4.82
CA PHE A 51 7.31 -6.04 3.46
C PHE A 51 7.52 -4.54 3.29
N SER A 52 8.44 -4.19 2.42
CA SER A 52 8.60 -2.84 1.92
C SER A 52 8.65 -2.85 0.41
N ARG A 53 8.13 -1.83 -0.21
CA ARG A 53 8.26 -1.64 -1.64
C ARG A 53 8.49 -0.17 -1.96
N ASN A 54 9.28 0.05 -3.01
CA ASN A 54 9.50 1.38 -3.54
C ASN A 54 8.58 1.62 -4.73
N PHE A 55 8.10 2.85 -4.84
CA PHE A 55 7.48 3.31 -6.07
C PHE A 55 8.53 3.90 -6.99
N HIS A 56 8.41 3.64 -8.27
CA HIS A 56 9.33 4.14 -9.27
C HIS A 56 8.58 5.05 -10.23
N ILE A 57 9.14 6.23 -10.46
CA ILE A 57 8.66 7.13 -11.51
C ILE A 57 9.42 6.75 -12.78
N ILE A 58 8.70 6.29 -13.78
CA ILE A 58 9.28 5.89 -15.07
C ILE A 58 8.78 6.80 -16.17
N HIS A 59 9.68 7.17 -17.07
CA HIS A 59 9.37 7.91 -18.29
C HIS A 59 10.30 7.46 -19.43
N HIS A 60 9.91 7.72 -20.66
CA HIS A 60 10.77 7.41 -21.79
C HIS A 60 12.03 8.28 -21.75
N LYS A 61 13.20 7.66 -21.90
CA LYS A 61 14.51 8.32 -21.75
C LYS A 61 14.69 9.52 -22.69
N ASP A 62 14.16 9.41 -23.91
CA ASP A 62 14.31 10.43 -24.96
C ASP A 62 13.14 11.40 -25.03
N LYS A 63 12.18 11.28 -24.10
CA LYS A 63 11.04 12.20 -24.06
C LYS A 63 11.39 13.48 -23.33
N PHE A 64 11.14 14.60 -23.98
CA PHE A 64 11.24 15.90 -23.33
C PHE A 64 10.25 16.00 -22.16
N LEU A 65 10.77 16.31 -20.98
CA LEU A 65 9.95 16.56 -19.79
C LEU A 65 9.58 18.04 -19.74
N THR A 66 8.28 18.30 -19.74
CA THR A 66 7.75 19.65 -19.53
C THR A 66 8.06 20.14 -18.10
N THR A 67 8.03 21.46 -17.89
CA THR A 67 8.20 22.04 -16.55
C THR A 67 7.19 21.46 -15.56
N SER A 68 5.94 21.27 -15.96
CA SER A 68 4.90 20.67 -15.12
C SER A 68 5.23 19.23 -14.75
N ALA A 69 5.74 18.42 -15.69
CA ALA A 69 6.15 17.05 -15.40
C ALA A 69 7.33 17.00 -14.43
N LYS A 70 8.32 17.89 -14.59
CA LYS A 70 9.45 17.99 -13.66
C LYS A 70 9.01 18.40 -12.26
N ARG A 71 8.09 19.36 -12.14
CA ARG A 71 7.49 19.77 -10.86
C ARG A 71 6.74 18.64 -10.19
N PHE A 72 5.97 17.87 -10.96
CA PHE A 72 5.25 16.70 -10.44
C PHE A 72 6.22 15.63 -9.91
N ILE A 73 7.31 15.35 -10.62
CA ILE A 73 8.34 14.41 -10.15
C ILE A 73 8.95 14.88 -8.83
N THR A 74 9.28 16.19 -8.72
CA THR A 74 9.80 16.77 -7.49
C THR A 74 8.80 16.63 -6.35
N LEU A 75 7.54 16.96 -6.60
CA LEU A 75 6.46 16.80 -5.62
C LEU A 75 6.36 15.35 -5.12
N CYS A 76 6.43 14.37 -6.03
CA CYS A 76 6.38 12.95 -5.64
C CYS A 76 7.59 12.54 -4.79
N ARG A 77 8.78 13.06 -5.06
CA ARG A 77 9.98 12.76 -4.27
C ARG A 77 9.91 13.35 -2.87
N ASP A 78 9.40 14.55 -2.75
CA ASP A 78 9.35 15.30 -1.49
C ASP A 78 8.10 14.91 -0.65
N PHE A 79 7.14 14.22 -1.26
CA PHE A 79 5.86 13.89 -0.63
C PHE A 79 5.99 13.14 0.70
N GLU A 80 6.89 12.17 0.78
CA GLU A 80 7.11 11.40 2.01
C GLU A 80 7.83 12.21 3.08
N THR A 81 8.65 13.19 2.67
CA THR A 81 9.35 14.09 3.58
C THR A 81 8.40 15.14 4.17
N ASP A 82 7.56 15.75 3.32
CA ASP A 82 6.63 16.79 3.72
C ASP A 82 5.37 16.24 4.39
N TYR A 83 5.00 15.02 4.05
CA TYR A 83 3.82 14.32 4.57
C TYR A 83 4.21 12.95 5.12
N PRO A 84 5.02 12.91 6.19
CA PRO A 84 5.35 11.64 6.81
C PRO A 84 4.06 10.94 7.23
N LEU A 85 3.94 9.67 6.87
CA LEU A 85 2.85 8.87 7.38
C LEU A 85 2.87 8.91 8.90
N PRO A 86 1.76 9.19 9.56
CA PRO A 86 1.69 9.04 11.00
C PRO A 86 2.21 7.64 11.32
N CYS A 87 3.18 7.57 12.23
CA CYS A 87 3.72 6.30 12.69
C CYS A 87 2.57 5.49 13.29
N TYR A 88 2.12 4.49 12.60
CA TYR A 88 1.09 3.57 13.07
C TYR A 88 1.65 2.53 14.05
N ASN A 89 2.64 2.92 14.83
CA ASN A 89 3.31 2.06 15.78
C ASN A 89 2.35 1.47 16.84
N GLY A 90 1.18 2.05 17.00
CA GLY A 90 0.14 1.54 17.90
C GLY A 90 -0.93 0.65 17.25
N LEU A 91 -0.90 0.46 15.92
CA LEU A 91 -1.88 -0.37 15.21
C LEU A 91 -1.43 -1.82 14.99
N TYR A 92 -0.22 -2.13 15.37
CA TYR A 92 0.39 -3.47 15.22
C TYR A 92 0.55 -4.21 16.55
N GLU A 93 0.10 -3.62 17.59
CA GLU A 93 0.08 -4.26 18.91
C GLU A 93 -1.17 -5.10 19.14
#